data_b304df9a12a28bdab5118a85960888da
#
_entry.id   b304df9a12a28bdab5118a85960888da
#
_cell.length_a   1.000
_cell.length_b   1.000
_cell.length_c   1.000
_cell.angle_alpha   90.00
_cell.angle_beta   90.00
_cell.angle_gamma   90.00
#
_symmetry.space_group_name_H-M   'P 1'
#
loop_
_entity.id
_entity.type
_entity.pdbx_description
1 polymer ?
#
loop_
_entity_poly.entity_id
_entity_poly.type
_entity_poly.pdbx_seq_one_letter_code
_entity_poly.pdbx_strand_id
1 'polypeptide(L)'
;MKFYESGDSSKPVIFLFPGTCCLYSSFDHILDRLHSYFYTVTVSYDGFDPNEKTEFYSMEDECEKIEQEIKKKYDGRIKAAYGCSLGGSFVSLLIQRKRIHIDHGIIGSSDMDEAGPFMAKIQSSVVVPIMYKMVHTGKLPKFMQKKINEADKSKKEMIDGFLNMFGIEQGGNPWITKQSVYNQFYSD
;
A
#
# COMPACT_ATOMS: atom_id res chain seq x y z
N MET A 1 -2.94 -11.71 4.89
CA MET A 1 -3.24 -10.87 3.69
C MET A 1 -4.70 -11.03 3.31
N LYS A 2 -5.36 -9.94 2.96
CA LYS A 2 -6.74 -9.93 2.45
C LYS A 2 -6.86 -9.25 1.10
N PHE A 3 -7.90 -9.65 0.37
CA PHE A 3 -8.25 -9.12 -0.94
C PHE A 3 -9.69 -8.61 -0.85
N TYR A 4 -9.85 -7.30 -0.96
CA TYR A 4 -11.16 -6.64 -0.91
C TYR A 4 -11.68 -6.45 -2.32
N GLU A 5 -12.69 -7.24 -2.66
CA GLU A 5 -13.31 -7.27 -3.98
C GLU A 5 -14.53 -6.36 -4.02
N SER A 6 -14.68 -5.58 -5.10
CA SER A 6 -15.83 -4.71 -5.30
C SER A 6 -16.11 -4.42 -6.76
N GLY A 7 -17.37 -4.05 -7.05
CA GLY A 7 -17.86 -3.79 -8.40
C GLY A 7 -18.55 -4.97 -9.05
N ASP A 8 -18.68 -4.95 -10.36
CA ASP A 8 -19.33 -5.97 -11.18
C ASP A 8 -18.31 -7.04 -11.61
N SER A 9 -18.47 -8.27 -11.12
CA SER A 9 -17.55 -9.39 -11.37
C SER A 9 -17.50 -9.87 -12.83
N SER A 10 -18.40 -9.38 -13.69
CA SER A 10 -18.36 -9.65 -15.12
C SER A 10 -17.34 -8.78 -15.87
N LYS A 11 -16.81 -7.74 -15.22
CA LYS A 11 -15.84 -6.81 -15.79
C LYS A 11 -14.40 -7.30 -15.66
N PRO A 12 -13.49 -6.78 -16.49
CA PRO A 12 -12.05 -7.07 -16.36
C PRO A 12 -11.52 -6.74 -14.97
N VAL A 13 -10.65 -7.59 -14.44
CA VAL A 13 -10.11 -7.46 -13.08
C VAL A 13 -8.93 -6.49 -13.05
N ILE A 14 -8.95 -5.57 -12.08
CA ILE A 14 -7.81 -4.75 -11.71
C ILE A 14 -7.42 -4.97 -10.25
N PHE A 15 -6.14 -5.22 -10.00
CA PHE A 15 -5.56 -5.25 -8.64
C PHE A 15 -4.98 -3.89 -8.29
N LEU A 16 -5.26 -3.44 -7.05
CA LEU A 16 -4.80 -2.15 -6.51
C LEU A 16 -3.88 -2.42 -5.31
N PHE A 17 -2.63 -1.95 -5.43
CA PHE A 17 -1.57 -2.16 -4.45
C PHE A 17 -1.27 -0.87 -3.71
N PRO A 18 -1.57 -0.76 -2.40
CA PRO A 18 -1.27 0.42 -1.59
C PRO A 18 0.24 0.71 -1.48
N GLY A 19 0.57 1.96 -1.17
CA GLY A 19 1.93 2.38 -0.85
C GLY A 19 2.37 1.94 0.55
N THR A 20 3.61 2.28 0.90
CA THR A 20 4.21 1.99 2.21
C THR A 20 3.37 2.51 3.35
N CYS A 21 3.02 1.65 4.29
CA CYS A 21 2.15 1.93 5.45
C CYS A 21 0.71 2.39 5.11
N CYS A 22 0.31 2.41 3.83
CA CYS A 22 -1.05 2.75 3.45
C CYS A 22 -2.00 1.57 3.68
N LEU A 23 -3.24 1.89 4.06
CA LEU A 23 -4.31 0.91 4.18
C LEU A 23 -4.96 0.63 2.81
N TYR A 24 -5.63 -0.51 2.70
CA TYR A 24 -6.40 -0.85 1.50
C TYR A 24 -7.45 0.22 1.15
N SER A 25 -8.04 0.87 2.15
CA SER A 25 -9.02 1.95 2.00
C SER A 25 -8.45 3.23 1.34
N SER A 26 -7.15 3.32 1.13
CA SER A 26 -6.53 4.45 0.42
C SER A 26 -7.07 4.66 -1.00
N PHE A 27 -7.69 3.64 -1.59
CA PHE A 27 -8.30 3.69 -2.91
C PHE A 27 -9.81 3.99 -2.92
N ASP A 28 -10.48 4.04 -1.76
CA ASP A 28 -11.94 4.18 -1.67
C ASP A 28 -12.48 5.37 -2.48
N HIS A 29 -11.73 6.47 -2.50
CA HIS A 29 -12.10 7.70 -3.21
C HIS A 29 -12.17 7.58 -4.74
N ILE A 30 -11.60 6.50 -5.33
CA ILE A 30 -11.60 6.29 -6.79
C ILE A 30 -12.40 5.04 -7.22
N LEU A 31 -12.83 4.20 -6.26
CA LEU A 31 -13.49 2.91 -6.58
C LEU A 31 -14.72 3.10 -7.47
N ASP A 32 -15.61 4.07 -7.16
CA ASP A 32 -16.82 4.31 -7.96
C ASP A 32 -16.51 4.59 -9.44
N ARG A 33 -15.42 5.31 -9.71
CA ARG A 33 -14.97 5.57 -11.08
C ARG A 33 -14.41 4.33 -11.75
N LEU A 34 -13.63 3.55 -11.00
CA LEU A 34 -13.06 2.29 -11.51
C LEU A 34 -14.13 1.25 -11.79
N HIS A 35 -15.18 1.17 -10.97
CA HIS A 35 -16.30 0.24 -11.15
C HIS A 35 -17.05 0.43 -12.47
N SER A 36 -16.92 1.60 -13.12
CA SER A 36 -17.46 1.78 -14.47
C SER A 36 -16.76 0.90 -15.51
N TYR A 37 -15.52 0.47 -15.27
CA TYR A 37 -14.67 -0.24 -16.22
C TYR A 37 -14.13 -1.56 -15.73
N PHE A 38 -13.98 -1.72 -14.40
CA PHE A 38 -13.27 -2.85 -13.78
C PHE A 38 -14.04 -3.46 -12.60
N TYR A 39 -13.80 -4.73 -12.39
CA TYR A 39 -13.94 -5.37 -11.08
C TYR A 39 -12.66 -5.14 -10.30
N THR A 40 -12.74 -4.49 -9.15
CA THR A 40 -11.58 -4.07 -8.40
C THR A 40 -11.24 -5.04 -7.26
N VAL A 41 -9.96 -5.32 -7.10
CA VAL A 41 -9.41 -6.11 -5.99
C VAL A 41 -8.35 -5.26 -5.30
N THR A 42 -8.67 -4.72 -4.13
CA THR A 42 -7.71 -3.96 -3.34
C THR A 42 -6.98 -4.88 -2.37
N VAL A 43 -5.65 -4.85 -2.40
CA VAL A 43 -4.80 -5.68 -1.55
C VAL A 43 -4.65 -5.03 -0.17
N SER A 44 -4.87 -5.82 0.89
CA SER A 44 -4.50 -5.48 2.27
C SER A 44 -3.35 -6.39 2.68
N TYR A 45 -2.15 -5.82 2.78
CA TYR A 45 -0.94 -6.57 3.13
C TYR A 45 -1.02 -7.17 4.53
N ASP A 46 -0.29 -8.24 4.75
CA ASP A 46 -0.12 -8.79 6.09
C ASP A 46 0.43 -7.73 7.06
N GLY A 47 -0.08 -7.72 8.27
CA GLY A 47 0.22 -6.71 9.28
C GLY A 47 -0.50 -5.37 9.12
N PHE A 48 -1.19 -5.14 7.99
CA PHE A 48 -1.91 -3.89 7.71
C PHE A 48 -3.44 -4.06 7.61
N ASP A 49 -3.94 -5.27 7.78
CA ASP A 49 -5.38 -5.54 7.84
C ASP A 49 -5.90 -5.47 9.29
N PRO A 50 -6.96 -4.67 9.57
CA PRO A 50 -7.51 -4.56 10.93
C PRO A 50 -8.17 -5.83 11.44
N ASN A 51 -8.55 -6.74 10.55
CA ASN A 51 -9.29 -7.95 10.87
C ASN A 51 -8.39 -9.20 10.95
N GLU A 52 -7.06 -9.04 10.75
CA GLU A 52 -6.10 -10.14 10.77
C GLU A 52 -4.94 -9.87 11.72
N LYS A 53 -4.51 -10.91 12.42
CA LYS A 53 -3.29 -10.86 13.26
C LYS A 53 -2.14 -11.49 12.50
N THR A 54 -1.65 -10.77 11.51
CA THR A 54 -0.54 -11.19 10.66
C THR A 54 0.61 -10.19 10.76
N GLU A 55 1.73 -10.47 10.13
CA GLU A 55 2.88 -9.58 10.05
C GLU A 55 3.45 -9.58 8.63
N PHE A 56 3.81 -8.41 8.12
CA PHE A 56 4.50 -8.27 6.84
C PHE A 56 5.95 -8.76 7.00
N TYR A 57 6.30 -9.83 6.31
CA TYR A 57 7.65 -10.39 6.37
C TYR A 57 8.55 -9.85 5.27
N SER A 58 8.15 -10.01 4.01
CA SER A 58 8.89 -9.55 2.84
C SER A 58 7.96 -9.34 1.63
N MET A 59 8.45 -8.61 0.63
CA MET A 59 7.71 -8.46 -0.64
C MET A 59 7.55 -9.79 -1.37
N GLU A 60 8.54 -10.67 -1.28
CA GLU A 60 8.52 -11.98 -1.91
C GLU A 60 7.40 -12.85 -1.36
N ASP A 61 7.26 -12.90 -0.02
CA ASP A 61 6.19 -13.64 0.67
C ASP A 61 4.81 -13.11 0.27
N GLU A 62 4.67 -11.78 0.24
CA GLU A 62 3.42 -11.15 -0.17
C GLU A 62 3.12 -11.43 -1.66
N CYS A 63 4.12 -11.34 -2.54
CA CYS A 63 3.96 -11.69 -3.96
C CYS A 63 3.50 -13.13 -4.14
N GLU A 64 4.00 -14.08 -3.36
CA GLU A 64 3.57 -15.47 -3.43
C GLU A 64 2.08 -15.65 -3.10
N LYS A 65 1.59 -14.96 -2.09
CA LYS A 65 0.17 -14.96 -1.71
C LYS A 65 -0.70 -14.32 -2.80
N ILE A 66 -0.25 -13.21 -3.37
CA ILE A 66 -0.94 -12.53 -4.48
C ILE A 66 -1.00 -13.43 -5.71
N GLU A 67 0.12 -14.05 -6.08
CA GLU A 67 0.18 -14.99 -7.20
C GLU A 67 -0.73 -16.20 -7.00
N GLN A 68 -0.82 -16.73 -5.78
CA GLN A 68 -1.72 -17.83 -5.44
C GLN A 68 -3.19 -17.41 -5.56
N GLU A 69 -3.55 -16.22 -5.09
CA GLU A 69 -4.92 -15.70 -5.21
C GLU A 69 -5.31 -15.50 -6.67
N ILE A 70 -4.42 -14.88 -7.47
CA ILE A 70 -4.67 -14.65 -8.89
C ILE A 70 -4.78 -15.98 -9.66
N LYS A 71 -3.97 -16.98 -9.35
CA LYS A 71 -4.10 -18.32 -9.95
C LYS A 71 -5.38 -19.00 -9.57
N LYS A 72 -5.78 -18.89 -8.30
CA LYS A 72 -6.97 -19.58 -7.76
C LYS A 72 -8.28 -19.01 -8.28
N LYS A 73 -8.39 -17.64 -8.35
CA LYS A 73 -9.66 -16.97 -8.67
C LYS A 73 -9.76 -16.46 -10.10
N TYR A 74 -8.62 -16.23 -10.75
CA TYR A 74 -8.58 -15.55 -12.05
C TYR A 74 -7.74 -16.32 -13.08
N ASP A 75 -7.60 -17.62 -12.93
CA ASP A 75 -6.87 -18.51 -13.84
C ASP A 75 -5.44 -18.04 -14.16
N GLY A 76 -4.81 -17.38 -13.19
CA GLY A 76 -3.44 -16.86 -13.33
C GLY A 76 -3.31 -15.61 -14.18
N ARG A 77 -4.41 -14.95 -14.56
CA ARG A 77 -4.41 -13.77 -15.42
C ARG A 77 -5.33 -12.67 -14.92
N ILE A 78 -4.84 -11.42 -14.94
CA ILE A 78 -5.63 -10.23 -14.64
C ILE A 78 -5.44 -9.16 -15.73
N LYS A 79 -6.44 -8.29 -15.88
CA LYS A 79 -6.41 -7.23 -16.89
C LYS A 79 -5.42 -6.13 -16.56
N ALA A 80 -5.39 -5.69 -15.31
CA ALA A 80 -4.51 -4.61 -14.88
C ALA A 80 -4.03 -4.79 -13.44
N ALA A 81 -2.88 -4.22 -13.15
CA ALA A 81 -2.35 -4.02 -11.81
C ALA A 81 -1.89 -2.57 -11.68
N TYR A 82 -2.37 -1.86 -10.67
CA TYR A 82 -1.94 -0.52 -10.33
C TYR A 82 -1.29 -0.51 -8.95
N GLY A 83 -0.12 0.12 -8.84
CA GLY A 83 0.55 0.31 -7.56
C GLY A 83 1.17 1.70 -7.45
N CYS A 84 1.11 2.28 -6.26
CA CYS A 84 1.71 3.57 -5.93
C CYS A 84 2.84 3.37 -4.91
N SER A 85 4.01 4.00 -5.11
CA SER A 85 5.18 3.83 -4.24
C SER A 85 5.51 2.33 -4.07
N LEU A 86 5.60 1.79 -2.84
CA LEU A 86 5.77 0.35 -2.58
C LEU A 86 4.84 -0.54 -3.44
N GLY A 87 3.59 -0.12 -3.66
CA GLY A 87 2.67 -0.82 -4.54
C GLY A 87 3.17 -0.94 -5.98
N GLY A 88 3.89 0.07 -6.47
CA GLY A 88 4.54 0.05 -7.77
C GLY A 88 5.67 -0.97 -7.84
N SER A 89 6.45 -1.10 -6.76
CA SER A 89 7.49 -2.13 -6.61
C SER A 89 6.88 -3.53 -6.63
N PHE A 90 5.71 -3.75 -5.99
CA PHE A 90 4.96 -5.00 -6.10
C PHE A 90 4.53 -5.32 -7.53
N VAL A 91 3.98 -4.35 -8.26
CA VAL A 91 3.59 -4.55 -9.68
C VAL A 91 4.81 -4.95 -10.51
N SER A 92 5.94 -4.27 -10.32
CA SER A 92 7.19 -4.55 -11.00
C SER A 92 7.72 -5.95 -10.71
N LEU A 93 7.74 -6.33 -9.42
CA LEU A 93 8.22 -7.64 -8.98
C LEU A 93 7.32 -8.77 -9.50
N LEU A 94 6.00 -8.63 -9.46
CA LEU A 94 5.06 -9.61 -10.01
C LEU A 94 5.28 -9.83 -11.51
N ILE A 95 5.51 -8.75 -12.28
CA ILE A 95 5.81 -8.83 -13.70
C ILE A 95 7.16 -9.52 -13.94
N GLN A 96 8.18 -9.18 -13.16
CA GLN A 96 9.52 -9.76 -13.25
C GLN A 96 9.52 -11.27 -12.93
N ARG A 97 8.74 -11.71 -11.94
CA ARG A 97 8.62 -13.12 -11.54
C ARG A 97 7.93 -14.00 -12.59
N LYS A 98 7.14 -13.44 -13.49
CA LYS A 98 6.47 -14.15 -14.61
C LYS A 98 5.66 -15.39 -14.19
N ARG A 99 5.13 -15.43 -12.96
CA ARG A 99 4.35 -16.56 -12.44
C ARG A 99 2.85 -16.42 -12.70
N ILE A 100 2.42 -15.21 -13.06
CA ILE A 100 1.06 -14.83 -13.47
C ILE A 100 1.16 -13.93 -14.69
N HIS A 101 0.02 -13.71 -15.36
CA HIS A 101 -0.07 -12.79 -16.49
C HIS A 101 -0.83 -11.52 -16.11
N ILE A 102 -0.21 -10.37 -16.34
CA ILE A 102 -0.78 -9.03 -16.14
C ILE A 102 -0.77 -8.34 -17.49
N ASP A 103 -1.95 -8.01 -18.06
CA ASP A 103 -2.01 -7.35 -19.38
C ASP A 103 -1.42 -5.93 -19.31
N HIS A 104 -1.68 -5.20 -18.22
CA HIS A 104 -1.22 -3.82 -18.02
C HIS A 104 -0.72 -3.58 -16.60
N GLY A 105 0.57 -3.39 -16.43
CA GLY A 105 1.17 -2.92 -15.17
C GLY A 105 1.24 -1.39 -15.17
N ILE A 106 0.67 -0.75 -14.16
CA ILE A 106 0.66 0.72 -14.00
C ILE A 106 1.38 1.05 -12.70
N ILE A 107 2.51 1.74 -12.83
CA ILE A 107 3.38 2.11 -11.72
C ILE A 107 3.25 3.61 -11.48
N GLY A 108 2.76 3.99 -10.31
CA GLY A 108 2.61 5.38 -9.89
C GLY A 108 3.61 5.74 -8.79
N SER A 109 4.43 6.78 -9.03
CA SER A 109 5.33 7.38 -8.03
C SER A 109 6.21 6.37 -7.28
N SER A 110 6.70 5.35 -7.99
CA SER A 110 7.69 4.41 -7.48
C SER A 110 9.01 4.72 -8.18
N ASP A 111 10.06 4.95 -7.39
CA ASP A 111 11.43 4.91 -7.85
C ASP A 111 11.90 3.46 -7.70
N MET A 112 12.33 2.86 -8.79
CA MET A 112 12.84 1.49 -8.80
C MET A 112 14.35 1.46 -8.48
N ASP A 113 14.87 2.54 -7.92
CA ASP A 113 16.26 2.64 -7.51
C ASP A 113 16.45 1.95 -6.15
N GLU A 114 17.24 0.91 -6.13
CA GLU A 114 17.67 0.29 -4.88
C GLU A 114 18.49 1.29 -4.06
N ALA A 115 17.94 1.77 -2.95
CA ALA A 115 18.72 2.50 -1.97
C ALA A 115 19.83 1.58 -1.47
N GLY A 116 21.10 1.97 -1.67
CA GLY A 116 22.22 1.14 -1.19
C GLY A 116 22.08 0.81 0.30
N PRO A 117 22.62 -0.32 0.78
CA PRO A 117 22.36 -0.87 2.13
C PRO A 117 22.65 0.10 3.28
N PHE A 118 23.50 1.08 3.06
CA PHE A 118 23.79 2.13 4.06
C PHE A 118 22.65 3.14 4.15
N MET A 119 22.07 3.57 3.04
CA MET A 119 20.92 4.49 3.01
C MET A 119 19.66 3.80 3.52
N ALA A 120 19.42 2.56 3.14
CA ALA A 120 18.31 1.75 3.67
C ALA A 120 18.39 1.62 5.20
N LYS A 121 19.58 1.43 5.75
CA LYS A 121 19.81 1.36 7.21
C LYS A 121 19.54 2.70 7.91
N ILE A 122 19.92 3.82 7.32
CA ILE A 122 19.63 5.17 7.85
C ILE A 122 18.12 5.43 7.78
N GLN A 123 17.49 5.20 6.64
CA GLN A 123 16.04 5.36 6.48
C GLN A 123 15.28 4.52 7.50
N SER A 124 15.60 3.25 7.63
CA SER A 124 14.94 2.36 8.58
C SER A 124 15.16 2.78 10.04
N SER A 125 16.33 3.31 10.39
CA SER A 125 16.64 3.70 11.76
C SER A 125 15.98 5.01 12.20
N VAL A 126 15.75 5.96 11.29
CA VAL A 126 15.20 7.29 11.59
C VAL A 126 13.72 7.39 11.18
N VAL A 127 13.39 6.95 9.96
CA VAL A 127 12.05 7.11 9.40
C VAL A 127 11.07 6.13 10.04
N VAL A 128 11.46 4.86 10.21
CA VAL A 128 10.58 3.82 10.75
C VAL A 128 10.01 4.16 12.13
N PRO A 129 10.79 4.62 13.13
CA PRO A 129 10.21 4.98 14.43
C PRO A 129 9.18 6.10 14.36
N ILE A 130 9.39 7.08 13.46
CA ILE A 130 8.47 8.19 13.25
C ILE A 130 7.19 7.68 12.57
N MET A 131 7.33 6.96 11.46
CA MET A 131 6.20 6.40 10.71
C MET A 131 5.39 5.42 11.56
N TYR A 132 6.05 4.50 12.25
CA TYR A 132 5.37 3.58 13.16
C TYR A 132 4.54 4.33 14.20
N LYS A 133 5.11 5.35 14.86
CA LYS A 133 4.38 6.14 15.85
C LYS A 133 3.16 6.83 15.24
N MET A 134 3.30 7.42 14.06
CA MET A 134 2.20 8.07 13.36
C MET A 134 1.10 7.09 12.99
N VAL A 135 1.46 6.00 12.32
CA VAL A 135 0.52 5.00 11.81
C VAL A 135 -0.16 4.24 12.95
N HIS A 136 0.60 3.85 13.99
CA HIS A 136 0.09 3.08 15.12
C HIS A 136 -0.81 3.91 16.06
N THR A 137 -0.43 5.18 16.33
CA THR A 137 -1.10 6.00 17.35
C THR A 137 -2.00 7.11 16.78
N GLY A 138 -1.98 7.35 15.48
CA GLY A 138 -2.65 8.49 14.86
C GLY A 138 -2.06 9.86 15.23
N LYS A 139 -0.91 9.91 15.92
CA LYS A 139 -0.33 11.16 16.42
C LYS A 139 0.82 11.64 15.55
N LEU A 140 0.67 12.83 14.99
CA LEU A 140 1.71 13.48 14.21
C LEU A 140 2.81 14.06 15.11
N PRO A 141 4.08 14.08 14.66
CA PRO A 141 5.15 14.81 15.32
C PRO A 141 4.84 16.32 15.42
N LYS A 142 5.27 16.97 16.51
CA LYS A 142 4.98 18.40 16.75
C LYS A 142 5.44 19.31 15.60
N PHE A 143 6.56 19.00 14.95
CA PHE A 143 7.06 19.78 13.81
C PHE A 143 6.13 19.68 12.59
N MET A 144 5.52 18.51 12.36
CA MET A 144 4.54 18.33 11.29
C MET A 144 3.24 19.05 11.60
N GLN A 145 2.73 18.94 12.85
CA GLN A 145 1.55 19.68 13.29
C GLN A 145 1.71 21.19 13.09
N LYS A 146 2.88 21.73 13.44
CA LYS A 146 3.19 23.15 13.22
C LYS A 146 3.09 23.53 11.74
N LYS A 147 3.74 22.77 10.85
CA LYS A 147 3.70 23.01 9.40
C LYS A 147 2.28 22.91 8.82
N ILE A 148 1.47 21.95 9.30
CA ILE A 148 0.08 21.82 8.89
C ILE A 148 -0.76 23.04 9.34
N ASN A 149 -0.56 23.51 10.57
CA ASN A 149 -1.27 24.68 11.07
C ASN A 149 -0.95 25.96 10.27
N GLU A 150 0.28 26.09 9.79
CA GLU A 150 0.77 27.21 8.98
C GLU A 150 0.41 27.11 7.49
N ALA A 151 -0.07 25.95 7.02
CA ALA A 151 -0.41 25.71 5.63
C ALA A 151 -1.72 26.44 5.24
N ASP A 152 -1.83 26.85 3.99
CA ASP A 152 -3.06 27.34 3.38
C ASP A 152 -4.10 26.21 3.21
N LYS A 153 -5.35 26.58 2.88
CA LYS A 153 -6.46 25.62 2.79
C LYS A 153 -6.20 24.50 1.80
N SER A 154 -5.68 24.81 0.61
CA SER A 154 -5.41 23.80 -0.43
C SER A 154 -4.35 22.79 0.00
N LYS A 155 -3.29 23.25 0.65
CA LYS A 155 -2.25 22.39 1.22
C LYS A 155 -2.78 21.52 2.37
N LYS A 156 -3.66 22.07 3.21
CA LYS A 156 -4.31 21.28 4.27
C LYS A 156 -5.11 20.14 3.69
N GLU A 157 -5.98 20.42 2.72
CA GLU A 157 -6.81 19.39 2.06
C GLU A 157 -5.94 18.28 1.44
N MET A 158 -4.81 18.63 0.81
CA MET A 158 -3.87 17.66 0.27
C MET A 158 -3.20 16.82 1.37
N ILE A 159 -2.79 17.46 2.46
CA ILE A 159 -2.14 16.77 3.60
C ILE A 159 -3.15 15.84 4.29
N ASP A 160 -4.37 16.30 4.52
CA ASP A 160 -5.43 15.49 5.13
C ASP A 160 -5.74 14.26 4.26
N GLY A 161 -5.86 14.43 2.94
CA GLY A 161 -5.99 13.31 2.02
C GLY A 161 -4.82 12.31 2.12
N PHE A 162 -3.60 12.82 2.23
CA PHE A 162 -2.42 11.97 2.42
C PHE A 162 -2.43 11.25 3.77
N LEU A 163 -2.77 11.93 4.87
CA LEU A 163 -2.85 11.33 6.20
C LEU A 163 -3.96 10.27 6.31
N ASN A 164 -5.05 10.47 5.58
CA ASN A 164 -6.15 9.52 5.51
C ASN A 164 -5.73 8.17 4.92
N MET A 165 -4.81 8.17 3.95
CA MET A 165 -4.28 6.93 3.35
C MET A 165 -3.62 6.00 4.40
N PHE A 166 -3.11 6.57 5.48
CA PHE A 166 -2.47 5.84 6.59
C PHE A 166 -3.43 5.54 7.76
N GLY A 167 -4.69 5.93 7.69
CA GLY A 167 -5.63 5.80 8.80
C GLY A 167 -5.30 6.67 10.02
N ILE A 168 -4.49 7.73 9.86
CA ILE A 168 -4.05 8.58 10.97
C ILE A 168 -5.22 9.39 11.54
N GLU A 169 -6.09 9.90 10.70
CA GLU A 169 -7.25 10.69 11.12
C GLU A 169 -8.29 9.88 11.89
N GLN A 170 -8.34 8.57 11.69
CA GLN A 170 -9.21 7.65 12.42
C GLN A 170 -8.63 7.23 13.78
N GLY A 171 -7.53 7.84 14.22
CA GLY A 171 -6.89 7.55 15.51
C GLY A 171 -5.75 6.54 15.44
N GLY A 172 -5.30 6.21 14.24
CA GLY A 172 -4.21 5.27 13.97
C GLY A 172 -4.64 3.80 13.98
N ASN A 173 -3.66 2.94 13.85
CA ASN A 173 -3.86 1.51 13.60
C ASN A 173 -3.09 0.69 14.63
N PRO A 174 -3.66 0.43 15.82
CA PRO A 174 -2.94 -0.20 16.93
C PRO A 174 -2.54 -1.66 16.67
N TRP A 175 -3.07 -2.29 15.62
CA TRP A 175 -2.69 -3.63 15.19
C TRP A 175 -1.38 -3.68 14.38
N ILE A 176 -0.99 -2.55 13.76
CA ILE A 176 0.24 -2.49 12.96
C ILE A 176 1.46 -2.55 13.90
N THR A 177 2.34 -3.52 13.64
CA THR A 177 3.57 -3.71 14.41
C THR A 177 4.71 -2.86 13.88
N LYS A 178 5.67 -2.54 14.75
CA LYS A 178 6.90 -1.85 14.33
C LYS A 178 7.69 -2.69 13.33
N GLN A 179 7.64 -4.02 13.47
CA GLN A 179 8.35 -4.94 12.58
C GLN A 179 7.76 -4.90 11.17
N SER A 180 6.42 -4.91 11.04
CA SER A 180 5.76 -4.79 9.72
C SER A 180 6.13 -3.48 9.01
N VAL A 181 6.15 -2.35 9.75
CA VAL A 181 6.59 -1.07 9.21
C VAL A 181 8.07 -1.13 8.78
N TYR A 182 8.94 -1.68 9.62
CA TYR A 182 10.36 -1.85 9.31
C TYR A 182 10.56 -2.69 8.04
N ASN A 183 9.86 -3.82 7.96
CA ASN A 183 10.01 -4.74 6.83
C ASN A 183 9.54 -4.12 5.51
N GLN A 184 8.46 -3.31 5.51
CA GLN A 184 8.05 -2.57 4.31
C GLN A 184 9.13 -1.56 3.86
N PHE A 185 9.70 -0.78 4.79
CA PHE A 185 10.76 0.18 4.46
C PHE A 185 12.09 -0.47 4.07
N TYR A 186 12.32 -1.70 4.47
CA TYR A 186 13.53 -2.44 4.11
C TYR A 186 13.39 -3.17 2.77
N SER A 187 12.15 -3.42 2.36
CA SER A 187 11.81 -4.12 1.11
C SER A 187 11.63 -3.18 -0.09
N ASP A 188 11.54 -1.87 0.17
CA ASP A 188 11.30 -0.82 -0.82
C ASP A 188 12.61 -0.26 -1.40
#